data_78306a6397ec79c4884b656d4375f3b7
#
_entry.id   78306a6397ec79c4884b656d4375f3b7
#
_cell.length_a   1.000
_cell.length_b   1.000
_cell.length_c   1.000
_cell.angle_alpha   90.00
_cell.angle_beta   90.00
_cell.angle_gamma   90.00
#
_symmetry.space_group_name_H-M   'P 1'
#
loop_
_entity.id
_entity.type
_entity.pdbx_description
1 polymer ?
#
loop_
_entity_poly.entity_id
_entity_poly.type
_entity_poly.pdbx_seq_one_letter_code
_entity_poly.pdbx_strand_id
1 'polypeptide(L)'
;MKKHLKNLLTTVAIPSIFIAGFSNTAFAININPEIANIGYWYDDSDVRGVIANRLAGKVYVAPAVPNSPALINDVAAAALIEARTGKPALIPVNLNNNHWTAIAIRTKASGDIVVFYNDSFGSSFGGSTSESGMYIEAIKKLVPNAEIIDLQVRQQNDGSSCGAFTAENLIALSMLDQANLTPEAAREVLSGILDAKAIRTLQLNSLGSLYQKIVTNQELAVSSLTKSNIETTTELAYQETANLSSVLTNRLSHLYLADNGSTGISSGDDQLNYGAWVSGSIGKGLYKGKDSGKIKHNAGGATIGFDGKIDDDTILGIALSYNINTLKPKAAHSNIDKNSRANFSTNTRSIIGSLYGSLVADEQLVYTCNIAFGKLYGKTKYQSFLSDDNSFKLKGELFSANIGANYYLPLASLILVPSLIGSYEGVKFAAIKQGNFTTGNIHVQKFSITPSLSLATIFEYDEFQLIPQVSASYSNSPLIKSKKLEVKNAQNRILSDNKISVAKHSYHFGASLSLVSERIETSIGYERTGKSKYLGHTGYLKLRINI
;
A
#
# COMPACT_ATOMS: atom_id res chain seq x y z
N MET A 1 -58.26 8.68 26.62
CA MET A 1 -57.13 8.17 27.41
C MET A 1 -56.22 7.19 26.63
N LYS A 2 -56.08 7.29 25.31
CA LYS A 2 -55.21 6.44 24.46
C LYS A 2 -54.21 7.23 23.58
N LYS A 3 -54.08 8.56 23.78
CA LYS A 3 -53.22 9.44 22.96
C LYS A 3 -51.98 9.98 23.73
N HIS A 4 -51.87 9.76 25.05
CA HIS A 4 -50.73 10.24 25.86
C HIS A 4 -49.69 9.17 26.24
N LEU A 5 -49.90 7.91 25.82
CA LEU A 5 -48.92 6.84 26.10
C LEU A 5 -47.95 6.58 24.93
N LYS A 6 -48.10 7.31 23.80
CA LYS A 6 -47.19 7.13 22.63
C LYS A 6 -46.02 8.11 22.63
N ASN A 7 -46.02 9.14 23.47
CA ASN A 7 -44.94 10.15 23.52
C ASN A 7 -43.96 9.99 24.69
N LEU A 8 -44.07 8.91 25.46
CA LEU A 8 -43.14 8.67 26.59
C LEU A 8 -42.11 7.53 26.29
N LEU A 9 -42.18 6.95 25.07
CA LEU A 9 -41.29 5.88 24.66
C LEU A 9 -40.28 6.29 23.54
N THR A 10 -40.23 7.61 23.23
CA THR A 10 -39.35 8.12 22.16
C THR A 10 -38.17 8.98 22.65
N THR A 11 -37.87 9.01 23.95
CA THR A 11 -36.78 9.87 24.48
C THR A 11 -35.79 9.14 25.37
N VAL A 12 -35.58 7.82 25.18
CA VAL A 12 -34.41 7.13 25.68
C VAL A 12 -33.93 6.20 24.56
N ALA A 13 -33.52 6.77 23.44
CA ALA A 13 -32.57 6.12 22.56
C ALA A 13 -31.19 6.28 23.20
N ILE A 14 -30.90 5.46 24.23
CA ILE A 14 -29.54 5.12 24.58
C ILE A 14 -28.90 4.61 23.29
N PRO A 15 -27.76 5.13 22.85
CA PRO A 15 -27.05 4.54 21.73
C PRO A 15 -26.51 3.17 22.18
N SER A 16 -27.38 2.17 22.14
CA SER A 16 -27.07 0.75 22.34
C SER A 16 -26.07 0.19 21.32
N ILE A 17 -25.49 1.03 20.47
CA ILE A 17 -24.55 0.66 19.41
C ILE A 17 -23.10 0.53 19.92
N PHE A 18 -22.79 1.02 21.14
CA PHE A 18 -21.41 0.96 21.66
C PHE A 18 -21.13 -0.21 22.62
N ILE A 19 -22.11 -0.94 23.10
CA ILE A 19 -21.92 -1.99 24.11
C ILE A 19 -21.87 -3.41 23.53
N ALA A 20 -22.32 -3.64 22.31
CA ALA A 20 -22.43 -4.98 21.71
C ALA A 20 -21.30 -5.31 20.74
N GLY A 21 -20.04 -5.24 21.14
CA GLY A 21 -18.96 -5.61 20.22
C GLY A 21 -17.55 -5.80 20.81
N PHE A 22 -17.36 -5.58 22.06
CA PHE A 22 -16.04 -5.79 22.67
C PHE A 22 -15.91 -7.19 23.27
N SER A 23 -15.88 -8.24 22.41
CA SER A 23 -15.41 -9.55 22.90
C SER A 23 -13.92 -9.42 23.26
N ASN A 24 -13.54 -9.85 24.45
CA ASN A 24 -12.16 -9.84 24.95
C ASN A 24 -11.13 -10.48 24.01
N THR A 25 -11.58 -11.26 23.03
CA THR A 25 -10.75 -11.91 22.00
C THR A 25 -10.27 -10.96 20.88
N ALA A 26 -10.94 -9.81 20.65
CA ALA A 26 -10.54 -8.87 19.60
C ALA A 26 -9.32 -8.01 19.99
N PHE A 27 -9.08 -7.78 21.29
CA PHE A 27 -8.00 -6.94 21.79
C PHE A 27 -6.64 -7.62 21.81
N ALA A 28 -6.61 -8.94 22.01
CA ALA A 28 -5.38 -9.72 22.01
C ALA A 28 -4.67 -9.74 20.64
N ILE A 29 -5.37 -9.35 19.57
CA ILE A 29 -4.84 -9.36 18.19
C ILE A 29 -4.01 -8.10 17.87
N ASN A 30 -4.15 -7.04 18.66
CA ASN A 30 -3.53 -5.73 18.40
C ASN A 30 -2.37 -5.37 19.35
N ILE A 31 -1.94 -6.29 20.23
CA ILE A 31 -0.81 -6.03 21.13
C ILE A 31 0.47 -5.88 20.30
N ASN A 32 1.20 -4.79 20.54
CA ASN A 32 2.45 -4.53 19.88
C ASN A 32 3.56 -5.45 20.45
N PRO A 33 4.31 -6.18 19.60
CA PRO A 33 5.45 -6.99 20.05
C PRO A 33 6.55 -6.21 20.78
N GLU A 34 6.60 -4.90 20.59
CA GLU A 34 7.53 -3.99 21.25
C GLU A 34 7.28 -3.86 22.77
N ILE A 35 6.20 -4.43 23.31
CA ILE A 35 5.92 -4.43 24.77
C ILE A 35 7.08 -4.98 25.61
N ALA A 36 7.94 -5.84 25.04
CA ALA A 36 9.14 -6.33 25.70
C ALA A 36 10.25 -5.29 25.84
N ASN A 37 10.22 -4.22 25.04
CA ASN A 37 11.23 -3.16 25.05
C ASN A 37 10.95 -2.16 26.18
N ILE A 38 11.92 -1.92 27.07
CA ILE A 38 11.78 -0.99 28.19
C ILE A 38 11.48 0.45 27.73
N GLY A 39 11.97 0.85 26.58
CA GLY A 39 11.69 2.19 26.01
C GLY A 39 10.31 2.33 25.36
N TYR A 40 9.57 1.25 25.19
CA TYR A 40 8.27 1.27 24.53
C TYR A 40 7.14 1.74 25.45
N TRP A 41 6.31 2.65 24.96
CA TRP A 41 5.11 3.15 25.65
C TRP A 41 3.89 2.33 25.22
N TYR A 42 3.21 1.72 26.16
CA TYR A 42 1.98 0.95 25.91
C TYR A 42 0.85 1.86 25.44
N ASP A 43 0.15 1.47 24.41
CA ASP A 43 -1.13 2.06 24.03
C ASP A 43 -2.32 1.37 24.72
N ASP A 44 -3.56 1.83 24.45
CA ASP A 44 -4.77 1.23 25.02
C ASP A 44 -4.92 -0.25 24.65
N SER A 45 -4.59 -0.61 23.40
CA SER A 45 -4.69 -1.99 22.93
C SER A 45 -3.68 -2.92 23.61
N ASP A 46 -2.49 -2.42 23.94
CA ASP A 46 -1.48 -3.18 24.66
C ASP A 46 -1.91 -3.48 26.09
N VAL A 47 -2.29 -2.44 26.85
CA VAL A 47 -2.70 -2.59 28.25
C VAL A 47 -3.89 -3.53 28.36
N ARG A 48 -4.95 -3.28 27.58
CA ARG A 48 -6.18 -4.09 27.62
C ARG A 48 -5.96 -5.48 27.08
N GLY A 49 -5.14 -5.62 26.05
CA GLY A 49 -4.82 -6.90 25.43
C GLY A 49 -4.06 -7.83 26.36
N VAL A 50 -3.06 -7.31 27.11
CA VAL A 50 -2.33 -8.07 28.13
C VAL A 50 -3.29 -8.57 29.22
N ILE A 51 -4.17 -7.70 29.74
CA ILE A 51 -5.15 -8.05 30.76
C ILE A 51 -6.13 -9.12 30.25
N ALA A 52 -6.73 -8.88 29.08
CA ALA A 52 -7.72 -9.78 28.49
C ALA A 52 -7.13 -11.16 28.18
N ASN A 53 -5.89 -11.21 27.69
CA ASN A 53 -5.20 -12.48 27.40
C ASN A 53 -4.92 -13.30 28.66
N ARG A 54 -4.48 -12.67 29.75
CA ARG A 54 -4.14 -13.37 31.00
C ARG A 54 -5.37 -13.79 31.79
N LEU A 55 -6.45 -13.02 31.79
CA LEU A 55 -7.66 -13.27 32.56
C LEU A 55 -8.79 -13.96 31.77
N ALA A 56 -8.59 -14.21 30.49
CA ALA A 56 -9.45 -15.05 29.64
C ALA A 56 -10.97 -14.81 29.80
N GLY A 57 -11.40 -13.56 29.84
CA GLY A 57 -12.82 -13.19 29.95
C GLY A 57 -13.42 -13.24 31.36
N LYS A 58 -12.64 -13.58 32.39
CA LYS A 58 -13.07 -13.59 33.78
C LYS A 58 -13.30 -12.21 34.39
N VAL A 59 -12.92 -11.16 33.68
CA VAL A 59 -12.99 -9.76 34.10
C VAL A 59 -13.63 -8.91 32.99
N TYR A 60 -14.16 -7.76 33.39
CA TYR A 60 -14.47 -6.68 32.46
C TYR A 60 -13.28 -5.71 32.37
N VAL A 61 -12.84 -5.36 31.19
CA VAL A 61 -11.77 -4.37 30.96
C VAL A 61 -12.35 -3.19 30.18
N ALA A 62 -12.43 -2.04 30.84
CA ALA A 62 -12.95 -0.82 30.26
C ALA A 62 -12.01 -0.27 29.17
N PRO A 63 -12.53 0.40 28.11
CA PRO A 63 -11.72 1.16 27.18
C PRO A 63 -11.13 2.40 27.88
N ALA A 64 -9.89 2.77 27.54
CA ALA A 64 -9.42 4.12 27.84
C ALA A 64 -10.19 5.10 26.93
N VAL A 65 -10.73 6.15 27.54
CA VAL A 65 -11.51 7.17 26.81
C VAL A 65 -10.82 8.52 26.95
N PRO A 66 -11.00 9.43 25.98
CA PRO A 66 -10.53 10.81 26.09
C PRO A 66 -11.07 11.47 27.36
N ASN A 67 -10.36 12.48 27.85
CA ASN A 67 -10.78 13.28 28.99
C ASN A 67 -12.09 14.03 28.71
N SER A 68 -13.19 13.30 28.86
CA SER A 68 -14.56 13.77 28.66
C SER A 68 -15.44 13.30 29.83
N PRO A 69 -16.01 14.20 30.64
CA PRO A 69 -16.84 13.82 31.78
C PRO A 69 -18.01 12.89 31.40
N ALA A 70 -18.59 13.08 30.23
CA ALA A 70 -19.70 12.24 29.75
C ALA A 70 -19.23 10.79 29.49
N LEU A 71 -18.12 10.61 28.75
CA LEU A 71 -17.57 9.30 28.45
C LEU A 71 -17.04 8.60 29.72
N ILE A 72 -16.42 9.34 30.64
CA ILE A 72 -15.96 8.81 31.93
C ILE A 72 -17.14 8.30 32.73
N ASN A 73 -18.25 9.04 32.81
CA ASN A 73 -19.46 8.59 33.48
C ASN A 73 -20.04 7.32 32.86
N ASP A 74 -20.08 7.22 31.55
CA ASP A 74 -20.58 6.03 30.84
C ASP A 74 -19.71 4.80 31.11
N VAL A 75 -18.38 4.96 31.07
CA VAL A 75 -17.42 3.89 31.40
C VAL A 75 -17.52 3.45 32.85
N ALA A 76 -17.61 4.41 33.79
CA ALA A 76 -17.78 4.12 35.22
C ALA A 76 -19.09 3.35 35.48
N ALA A 77 -20.19 3.76 34.85
CA ALA A 77 -21.48 3.07 34.94
C ALA A 77 -21.42 1.64 34.39
N ALA A 78 -20.82 1.43 33.24
CA ALA A 78 -20.64 0.11 32.65
C ALA A 78 -19.77 -0.80 33.55
N ALA A 79 -18.66 -0.28 34.06
CA ALA A 79 -17.78 -1.01 34.97
C ALA A 79 -18.50 -1.41 36.28
N LEU A 80 -19.33 -0.53 36.86
CA LEU A 80 -20.13 -0.83 38.03
C LEU A 80 -21.20 -1.89 37.80
N ILE A 81 -21.84 -1.90 36.61
CA ILE A 81 -22.80 -2.95 36.22
C ILE A 81 -22.11 -4.30 36.25
N GLU A 82 -20.93 -4.41 35.60
CA GLU A 82 -20.16 -5.66 35.56
C GLU A 82 -19.68 -6.07 36.97
N ALA A 83 -19.18 -5.14 37.76
CA ALA A 83 -18.73 -5.43 39.12
C ALA A 83 -19.85 -5.99 40.00
N ARG A 84 -21.09 -5.49 39.88
CA ARG A 84 -22.27 -6.00 40.58
C ARG A 84 -22.68 -7.43 40.21
N THR A 85 -22.25 -7.93 39.09
CA THR A 85 -22.41 -9.35 38.72
C THR A 85 -21.39 -10.26 39.43
N GLY A 86 -20.51 -9.70 40.28
CA GLY A 86 -19.40 -10.39 40.92
C GLY A 86 -18.13 -10.49 40.08
N LYS A 87 -18.14 -9.94 38.86
CA LYS A 87 -17.01 -9.95 37.93
C LYS A 87 -16.11 -8.74 38.21
N PRO A 88 -14.80 -8.90 38.42
CA PRO A 88 -13.91 -7.74 38.55
C PRO A 88 -14.01 -6.81 37.36
N ALA A 89 -14.17 -5.50 37.60
CA ALA A 89 -14.16 -4.50 36.56
C ALA A 89 -12.90 -3.64 36.63
N LEU A 90 -12.13 -3.59 35.56
CA LEU A 90 -10.80 -3.01 35.48
C LEU A 90 -10.83 -1.83 34.51
N ILE A 91 -10.38 -0.67 35.01
CA ILE A 91 -10.33 0.58 34.22
C ILE A 91 -8.87 1.03 34.16
N PRO A 92 -8.16 0.78 33.04
CA PRO A 92 -6.89 1.44 32.76
C PRO A 92 -7.16 2.90 32.43
N VAL A 93 -6.58 3.85 33.14
CA VAL A 93 -6.75 5.29 32.92
C VAL A 93 -5.48 5.85 32.31
N ASN A 94 -5.60 6.49 31.14
CA ASN A 94 -4.49 7.14 30.45
C ASN A 94 -4.55 8.65 30.67
N LEU A 95 -3.72 9.13 31.56
CA LEU A 95 -3.66 10.54 31.96
C LEU A 95 -3.05 11.38 30.83
N ASN A 96 -3.86 12.18 30.13
CA ASN A 96 -3.41 13.10 29.06
C ASN A 96 -2.53 12.43 27.97
N ASN A 97 -2.77 11.16 27.65
CA ASN A 97 -1.94 10.35 26.75
C ASN A 97 -0.45 10.27 27.15
N ASN A 98 -0.14 10.45 28.41
CA ASN A 98 1.25 10.55 28.88
C ASN A 98 1.56 9.65 30.10
N HIS A 99 0.57 9.11 30.74
CA HIS A 99 0.78 8.26 31.94
C HIS A 99 -0.41 7.32 32.15
N TRP A 100 -0.14 6.10 32.60
CA TRP A 100 -1.14 5.09 32.85
C TRP A 100 -1.29 4.84 34.35
N THR A 101 -2.55 4.75 34.82
CA THR A 101 -2.90 4.39 36.21
C THR A 101 -4.00 3.33 36.24
N ALA A 102 -4.17 2.67 37.37
CA ALA A 102 -5.04 1.53 37.55
C ALA A 102 -6.22 1.83 38.49
N ILE A 103 -7.46 1.57 38.04
CA ILE A 103 -8.66 1.51 38.89
C ILE A 103 -9.28 0.11 38.76
N ALA A 104 -9.41 -0.61 39.90
CA ALA A 104 -10.07 -1.90 39.94
C ALA A 104 -11.30 -1.83 40.84
N ILE A 105 -12.48 -2.17 40.31
CA ILE A 105 -13.76 -2.22 41.02
C ILE A 105 -14.06 -3.68 41.35
N ARG A 106 -14.26 -3.97 42.63
CA ARG A 106 -14.55 -5.28 43.16
C ARG A 106 -15.82 -5.24 44.03
N THR A 107 -16.49 -6.37 44.16
CA THR A 107 -17.65 -6.53 45.04
C THR A 107 -17.29 -7.48 46.15
N LYS A 108 -17.47 -7.06 47.42
CA LYS A 108 -17.30 -7.89 48.62
C LYS A 108 -18.38 -8.99 48.66
N ALA A 109 -18.18 -9.99 49.49
CA ALA A 109 -19.19 -11.02 49.74
C ALA A 109 -20.50 -10.43 50.34
N SER A 110 -20.41 -9.28 51.01
CA SER A 110 -21.57 -8.50 51.51
C SER A 110 -22.37 -7.81 50.41
N GLY A 111 -21.85 -7.72 49.19
CA GLY A 111 -22.43 -6.95 48.09
C GLY A 111 -21.90 -5.52 48.00
N ASP A 112 -21.07 -5.07 48.95
CA ASP A 112 -20.50 -3.72 48.96
C ASP A 112 -19.43 -3.56 47.87
N ILE A 113 -19.39 -2.38 47.26
CA ILE A 113 -18.41 -2.01 46.24
C ILE A 113 -17.14 -1.48 46.88
N VAL A 114 -16.01 -2.06 46.51
CA VAL A 114 -14.66 -1.60 46.82
C VAL A 114 -13.95 -1.18 45.54
N VAL A 115 -13.28 -0.03 45.57
CA VAL A 115 -12.54 0.54 44.44
C VAL A 115 -11.09 0.74 44.87
N PHE A 116 -10.20 0.02 44.21
CA PHE A 116 -8.74 0.18 44.39
C PHE A 116 -8.18 1.11 43.31
N TYR A 117 -7.39 2.07 43.71
CA TYR A 117 -6.60 2.91 42.84
C TYR A 117 -5.11 2.70 43.12
N ASN A 118 -4.30 2.63 42.09
CA ASN A 118 -2.84 2.69 42.19
C ASN A 118 -2.21 3.38 40.97
N ASP A 119 -1.29 4.28 41.25
CA ASP A 119 -0.33 4.83 40.32
C ASP A 119 1.03 4.18 40.58
N SER A 120 1.68 3.65 39.55
CA SER A 120 2.98 2.99 39.65
C SER A 120 4.12 3.91 40.16
N PHE A 121 3.94 5.25 40.09
CA PHE A 121 4.84 6.22 40.73
C PHE A 121 4.51 6.46 42.21
N GLY A 122 3.42 5.88 42.71
CA GLY A 122 2.97 6.08 44.09
C GLY A 122 2.17 7.36 44.32
N SER A 123 1.67 8.00 43.27
CA SER A 123 0.85 9.20 43.34
C SER A 123 -0.60 8.87 43.71
N SER A 124 -1.28 9.78 44.45
CA SER A 124 -2.72 9.72 44.69
C SER A 124 -3.52 9.95 43.40
N PHE A 125 -4.78 9.50 43.37
CA PHE A 125 -5.69 9.73 42.22
C PHE A 125 -5.98 11.23 41.93
N GLY A 126 -5.56 12.13 42.80
CA GLY A 126 -5.73 13.56 42.66
C GLY A 126 -7.16 14.02 42.95
N GLY A 127 -7.44 15.30 42.69
CA GLY A 127 -8.77 15.88 42.84
C GLY A 127 -9.68 15.61 41.65
N SER A 128 -10.92 16.11 41.72
CA SER A 128 -11.95 15.97 40.67
C SER A 128 -11.59 16.53 39.31
N THR A 129 -10.46 17.23 39.17
CA THR A 129 -9.94 17.77 37.92
C THR A 129 -8.96 16.83 37.18
N SER A 130 -8.43 15.81 37.86
CA SER A 130 -7.61 14.76 37.24
C SER A 130 -8.52 13.70 36.63
N GLU A 131 -8.08 13.05 35.51
CA GLU A 131 -8.86 11.98 34.87
C GLU A 131 -9.16 10.83 35.85
N SER A 132 -8.20 10.39 36.64
CA SER A 132 -8.44 9.38 37.68
C SER A 132 -9.44 9.86 38.74
N GLY A 133 -9.33 11.11 39.18
CA GLY A 133 -10.28 11.73 40.13
C GLY A 133 -11.68 11.82 39.55
N MET A 134 -11.84 12.13 38.26
CA MET A 134 -13.15 12.15 37.58
C MET A 134 -13.81 10.77 37.61
N TYR A 135 -13.05 9.68 37.36
CA TYR A 135 -13.57 8.31 37.48
C TYR A 135 -14.01 8.00 38.91
N ILE A 136 -13.22 8.35 39.90
CA ILE A 136 -13.55 8.14 41.33
C ILE A 136 -14.81 8.92 41.72
N GLU A 137 -14.94 10.17 41.31
CA GLU A 137 -16.14 10.98 41.57
C GLU A 137 -17.39 10.45 40.83
N ALA A 138 -17.23 9.97 39.60
CA ALA A 138 -18.32 9.32 38.85
C ALA A 138 -18.80 8.04 39.58
N ILE A 139 -17.88 7.23 40.07
CA ILE A 139 -18.20 6.02 40.84
C ILE A 139 -18.92 6.39 42.16
N LYS A 140 -18.40 7.35 42.93
CA LYS A 140 -19.03 7.83 44.19
C LYS A 140 -20.43 8.37 43.96
N LYS A 141 -20.64 9.10 42.85
CA LYS A 141 -21.98 9.62 42.51
C LYS A 141 -22.97 8.49 42.21
N LEU A 142 -22.53 7.39 41.59
CA LEU A 142 -23.37 6.23 41.26
C LEU A 142 -23.51 5.26 42.45
N VAL A 143 -22.52 5.19 43.31
CA VAL A 143 -22.48 4.35 44.52
C VAL A 143 -21.87 5.15 45.69
N PRO A 144 -22.69 5.96 46.40
CA PRO A 144 -22.19 6.86 47.46
C PRO A 144 -21.45 6.16 48.59
N ASN A 145 -21.78 4.90 48.85
CA ASN A 145 -21.16 4.08 49.89
C ASN A 145 -20.01 3.21 49.39
N ALA A 146 -19.50 3.43 48.16
CA ALA A 146 -18.34 2.70 47.70
C ALA A 146 -17.11 3.02 48.55
N GLU A 147 -16.42 1.98 48.98
CA GLU A 147 -15.14 2.12 49.70
C GLU A 147 -14.04 2.41 48.67
N ILE A 148 -13.44 3.61 48.76
CA ILE A 148 -12.35 4.01 47.84
C ILE A 148 -11.01 3.86 48.59
N ILE A 149 -10.14 3.03 48.03
CA ILE A 149 -8.82 2.71 48.57
C ILE A 149 -7.74 3.24 47.64
N ASP A 150 -7.05 4.29 48.06
CA ASP A 150 -5.87 4.84 47.41
C ASP A 150 -4.62 4.12 47.92
N LEU A 151 -4.03 3.25 47.09
CA LEU A 151 -2.97 2.34 47.52
C LEU A 151 -1.60 3.01 47.59
N GLN A 152 -1.28 3.90 46.67
CA GLN A 152 -0.03 4.66 46.57
C GLN A 152 1.24 3.78 46.62
N VAL A 153 1.19 2.58 45.98
CA VAL A 153 2.32 1.66 45.96
C VAL A 153 3.25 2.08 44.81
N ARG A 154 4.45 2.54 45.18
CA ARG A 154 5.48 2.92 44.20
C ARG A 154 6.20 1.68 43.68
N GLN A 155 6.23 1.50 42.35
CA GLN A 155 6.80 0.34 41.66
C GLN A 155 7.75 0.76 40.51
N GLN A 156 7.45 1.89 39.86
CA GLN A 156 8.13 2.35 38.67
C GLN A 156 9.28 3.31 38.99
N ASN A 157 10.43 3.07 38.35
CA ASN A 157 11.62 3.91 38.44
C ASN A 157 12.09 4.46 37.07
N ASP A 158 11.38 4.12 35.99
CA ASP A 158 11.65 4.60 34.60
C ASP A 158 10.51 5.45 34.07
N GLY A 159 10.71 6.13 32.94
CA GLY A 159 9.73 7.04 32.35
C GLY A 159 8.73 6.37 31.38
N SER A 160 8.79 5.05 31.10
CA SER A 160 8.06 4.42 30.00
C SER A 160 7.25 3.17 30.38
N SER A 161 7.37 2.64 31.58
CA SER A 161 6.77 1.36 31.98
C SER A 161 5.42 1.47 32.68
N CYS A 162 4.83 2.67 32.80
CA CYS A 162 3.54 2.87 33.49
C CYS A 162 2.42 1.97 32.95
N GLY A 163 2.33 1.79 31.62
CA GLY A 163 1.34 0.90 31.01
C GLY A 163 1.54 -0.57 31.39
N ALA A 164 2.80 -1.04 31.44
CA ALA A 164 3.12 -2.40 31.83
C ALA A 164 2.75 -2.64 33.32
N PHE A 165 3.10 -1.71 34.22
CA PHE A 165 2.72 -1.78 35.62
C PHE A 165 1.21 -1.67 35.82
N THR A 166 0.52 -0.80 35.09
CA THR A 166 -0.94 -0.68 35.12
C THR A 166 -1.62 -1.99 34.76
N ALA A 167 -1.18 -2.68 33.72
CA ALA A 167 -1.72 -3.98 33.36
C ALA A 167 -1.52 -5.01 34.47
N GLU A 168 -0.31 -5.12 35.05
CA GLU A 168 -0.03 -6.04 36.15
C GLU A 168 -0.80 -5.69 37.41
N ASN A 169 -0.90 -4.41 37.79
CA ASN A 169 -1.69 -3.95 38.91
C ASN A 169 -3.16 -4.37 38.79
N LEU A 170 -3.75 -4.15 37.62
CA LEU A 170 -5.14 -4.53 37.36
C LEU A 170 -5.32 -6.05 37.42
N ILE A 171 -4.37 -6.82 36.89
CA ILE A 171 -4.39 -8.28 36.97
C ILE A 171 -4.31 -8.73 38.42
N ALA A 172 -3.34 -8.24 39.20
CA ALA A 172 -3.15 -8.62 40.59
C ALA A 172 -4.38 -8.27 41.46
N LEU A 173 -4.91 -7.04 41.33
CA LEU A 173 -6.11 -6.60 42.06
C LEU A 173 -7.37 -7.39 41.66
N SER A 174 -7.45 -7.89 40.42
CA SER A 174 -8.56 -8.74 40.00
C SER A 174 -8.53 -10.13 40.61
N MET A 175 -7.36 -10.60 41.00
CA MET A 175 -7.13 -11.95 41.55
C MET A 175 -7.23 -12.00 43.09
N LEU A 176 -7.39 -10.86 43.76
CA LEU A 176 -7.63 -10.84 45.23
C LEU A 176 -8.84 -11.69 45.59
N ASP A 177 -8.74 -12.42 46.70
CA ASP A 177 -9.88 -13.17 47.21
C ASP A 177 -11.00 -12.20 47.62
N GLN A 178 -12.24 -12.53 47.24
CA GLN A 178 -13.43 -11.75 47.54
C GLN A 178 -13.64 -11.56 49.06
N ALA A 179 -13.19 -12.53 49.86
CA ALA A 179 -13.24 -12.46 51.32
C ALA A 179 -12.16 -11.54 51.92
N ASN A 180 -11.12 -11.16 51.13
CA ASN A 180 -9.97 -10.39 51.62
C ASN A 180 -9.69 -9.14 50.75
N LEU A 181 -10.73 -8.36 50.45
CA LEU A 181 -10.62 -7.11 49.71
C LEU A 181 -10.24 -5.95 50.64
N THR A 182 -9.04 -6.02 51.25
CA THR A 182 -8.53 -5.03 52.20
C THR A 182 -7.38 -4.20 51.59
N PRO A 183 -7.10 -2.99 52.14
CA PRO A 183 -5.97 -2.19 51.68
C PRO A 183 -4.62 -2.91 51.85
N GLU A 184 -4.47 -3.68 52.94
CA GLU A 184 -3.24 -4.42 53.27
C GLU A 184 -2.99 -5.52 52.22
N ALA A 185 -3.99 -6.37 51.96
CA ALA A 185 -3.89 -7.42 50.97
C ALA A 185 -3.61 -6.87 49.58
N ALA A 186 -4.23 -5.74 49.23
CA ALA A 186 -3.98 -5.08 47.94
C ALA A 186 -2.55 -4.53 47.83
N ARG A 187 -2.04 -3.87 48.89
CA ARG A 187 -0.65 -3.38 48.91
C ARG A 187 0.36 -4.53 48.86
N GLU A 188 0.10 -5.63 49.57
CA GLU A 188 0.96 -6.81 49.58
C GLU A 188 1.13 -7.37 48.16
N VAL A 189 0.04 -7.63 47.43
CA VAL A 189 0.12 -8.18 46.04
C VAL A 189 0.78 -7.20 45.09
N LEU A 190 0.55 -5.89 45.20
CA LEU A 190 1.20 -4.90 44.34
C LEU A 190 2.70 -4.76 44.65
N SER A 191 3.09 -4.84 45.93
CA SER A 191 4.52 -4.77 46.33
C SER A 191 5.31 -5.99 45.85
N GLY A 192 4.64 -7.12 45.63
CA GLY A 192 5.23 -8.33 45.08
C GLY A 192 5.42 -8.32 43.54
N ILE A 193 4.97 -7.27 42.83
CA ILE A 193 5.12 -7.17 41.38
C ILE A 193 6.59 -6.95 41.02
N LEU A 194 7.06 -7.73 40.05
CA LEU A 194 8.43 -7.74 39.52
C LEU A 194 8.83 -6.38 38.93
N ASP A 195 10.13 -6.20 38.67
CA ASP A 195 10.64 -5.02 37.96
C ASP A 195 10.10 -4.91 36.50
N ALA A 196 10.23 -3.72 35.91
CA ALA A 196 9.70 -3.40 34.61
C ALA A 196 10.15 -4.38 33.49
N LYS A 197 11.39 -4.84 33.54
CA LYS A 197 11.93 -5.79 32.52
C LYS A 197 11.31 -7.17 32.70
N ALA A 198 11.18 -7.63 33.93
CA ALA A 198 10.61 -8.92 34.27
C ALA A 198 9.12 -8.99 33.95
N ILE A 199 8.34 -7.94 34.26
CA ILE A 199 6.90 -7.92 33.94
C ILE A 199 6.67 -7.84 32.44
N ARG A 200 7.43 -7.05 31.67
CA ARG A 200 7.34 -6.99 30.21
C ARG A 200 7.65 -8.35 29.59
N THR A 201 8.69 -9.05 30.09
CA THR A 201 9.02 -10.40 29.65
C THR A 201 7.89 -11.39 29.99
N LEU A 202 7.31 -11.32 31.17
CA LEU A 202 6.17 -12.15 31.58
C LEU A 202 4.95 -11.89 30.70
N GLN A 203 4.63 -10.63 30.41
CA GLN A 203 3.53 -10.24 29.54
C GLN A 203 3.72 -10.77 28.12
N LEU A 204 4.92 -10.60 27.54
CA LEU A 204 5.26 -11.14 26.24
C LEU A 204 5.12 -12.67 26.20
N ASN A 205 5.68 -13.38 27.19
CA ASN A 205 5.60 -14.82 27.29
C ASN A 205 4.17 -15.33 27.45
N SER A 206 3.32 -14.58 28.17
CA SER A 206 1.91 -14.93 28.34
C SER A 206 1.11 -14.88 27.03
N LEU A 207 1.57 -14.12 26.03
CA LEU A 207 0.98 -14.11 24.69
C LEU A 207 1.25 -15.41 23.91
N GLY A 208 2.33 -16.16 24.21
CA GLY A 208 2.59 -17.53 23.74
C GLY A 208 2.24 -17.76 22.27
N SER A 209 1.31 -18.68 22.02
CA SER A 209 0.85 -19.01 20.65
C SER A 209 0.18 -17.84 19.93
N LEU A 210 -0.44 -16.91 20.66
CA LEU A 210 -1.06 -15.71 20.08
C LEU A 210 0.00 -14.77 19.50
N TYR A 211 1.09 -14.53 20.25
CA TYR A 211 2.23 -13.74 19.75
C TYR A 211 2.82 -14.35 18.49
N GLN A 212 3.06 -15.65 18.48
CA GLN A 212 3.55 -16.37 17.28
C GLN A 212 2.59 -16.23 16.10
N LYS A 213 1.30 -16.28 16.34
CA LYS A 213 0.28 -16.08 15.31
C LYS A 213 0.28 -14.64 14.76
N ILE A 214 0.43 -13.62 15.62
CA ILE A 214 0.53 -12.21 15.21
C ILE A 214 1.77 -12.01 14.35
N VAL A 215 2.95 -12.46 14.81
CA VAL A 215 4.21 -12.38 14.05
C VAL A 215 4.08 -13.09 12.70
N THR A 216 3.55 -14.31 12.67
CA THR A 216 3.34 -15.07 11.44
C THR A 216 2.40 -14.35 10.47
N ASN A 217 1.30 -13.78 10.95
CA ASN A 217 0.36 -13.03 10.11
C ASN A 217 1.02 -11.76 9.52
N GLN A 218 1.85 -11.07 10.28
CA GLN A 218 2.60 -9.91 9.80
C GLN A 218 3.67 -10.31 8.78
N GLU A 219 4.40 -11.39 9.02
CA GLU A 219 5.36 -11.94 8.06
C GLU A 219 4.67 -12.29 6.74
N LEU A 220 3.50 -12.92 6.80
CA LEU A 220 2.69 -13.24 5.61
C LEU A 220 2.18 -11.96 4.90
N ALA A 221 1.78 -10.94 5.64
CA ALA A 221 1.33 -9.67 5.07
C ALA A 221 2.48 -8.94 4.35
N VAL A 222 3.67 -8.87 4.94
CA VAL A 222 4.87 -8.29 4.31
C VAL A 222 5.27 -9.09 3.07
N SER A 223 5.21 -10.42 3.13
CA SER A 223 5.51 -11.29 2.00
C SER A 223 4.54 -11.07 0.83
N SER A 224 3.24 -10.99 1.12
CA SER A 224 2.19 -10.70 0.13
C SER A 224 2.35 -9.31 -0.49
N LEU A 225 2.67 -8.30 0.32
CA LEU A 225 2.97 -6.94 -0.13
C LEU A 225 4.18 -6.91 -1.06
N THR A 226 5.27 -7.58 -0.69
CA THR A 226 6.49 -7.66 -1.49
C THR A 226 6.20 -8.30 -2.84
N LYS A 227 5.47 -9.41 -2.87
CA LYS A 227 5.04 -10.08 -4.11
C LYS A 227 4.20 -9.15 -5.00
N SER A 228 3.16 -8.54 -4.44
CA SER A 228 2.29 -7.63 -5.19
C SER A 228 3.03 -6.43 -5.76
N ASN A 229 3.99 -5.89 -5.01
CA ASN A 229 4.82 -4.78 -5.46
C ASN A 229 5.71 -5.20 -6.65
N ILE A 230 6.36 -6.36 -6.55
CA ILE A 230 7.20 -6.88 -7.63
C ILE A 230 6.37 -7.19 -8.87
N GLU A 231 5.19 -7.82 -8.75
CA GLU A 231 4.27 -8.08 -9.86
C GLU A 231 3.87 -6.77 -10.57
N THR A 232 3.45 -5.76 -9.80
CA THR A 232 3.03 -4.47 -10.34
C THR A 232 4.20 -3.73 -10.98
N THR A 233 5.38 -3.74 -10.36
CA THR A 233 6.58 -3.09 -10.90
C THR A 233 7.08 -3.80 -12.16
N THR A 234 6.97 -5.13 -12.26
CA THR A 234 7.26 -5.90 -13.47
C THR A 234 6.32 -5.51 -14.62
N GLU A 235 5.01 -5.43 -14.35
CA GLU A 235 4.03 -4.99 -15.36
C GLU A 235 4.26 -3.55 -15.82
N LEU A 236 4.69 -2.66 -14.92
CA LEU A 236 5.07 -1.29 -15.29
C LEU A 236 6.34 -1.26 -16.15
N ALA A 237 7.33 -2.05 -15.82
CA ALA A 237 8.55 -2.16 -16.60
C ALA A 237 8.25 -2.61 -18.04
N TYR A 238 7.37 -3.60 -18.22
CA TYR A 238 6.90 -4.00 -19.55
C TYR A 238 6.05 -2.93 -20.22
N GLN A 239 5.29 -2.13 -19.48
CA GLN A 239 4.57 -1.00 -20.05
C GLN A 239 5.51 0.10 -20.54
N GLU A 240 6.59 0.38 -19.81
CA GLU A 240 7.60 1.37 -20.23
C GLU A 240 8.31 0.95 -21.50
N THR A 241 8.71 -0.33 -21.63
CA THR A 241 9.34 -0.85 -22.84
C THR A 241 8.35 -0.87 -24.02
N ALA A 242 7.09 -1.22 -23.79
CA ALA A 242 6.04 -1.19 -24.81
C ALA A 242 5.72 0.24 -25.26
N ASN A 243 5.65 1.21 -24.33
CA ASN A 243 5.44 2.62 -24.67
C ASN A 243 6.62 3.17 -25.49
N LEU A 244 7.86 2.84 -25.11
CA LEU A 244 9.03 3.22 -25.90
C LEU A 244 8.95 2.61 -27.32
N SER A 245 8.66 1.32 -27.43
CA SER A 245 8.48 0.66 -28.72
C SER A 245 7.37 1.32 -29.56
N SER A 246 6.24 1.67 -28.95
CA SER A 246 5.14 2.39 -29.64
C SER A 246 5.60 3.76 -30.15
N VAL A 247 6.32 4.55 -29.35
CA VAL A 247 6.88 5.84 -29.75
C VAL A 247 7.83 5.69 -30.95
N LEU A 248 8.69 4.66 -30.92
CA LEU A 248 9.65 4.39 -32.00
C LEU A 248 8.96 3.88 -33.25
N THR A 249 8.02 2.93 -33.14
CA THR A 249 7.27 2.41 -34.30
C THR A 249 6.42 3.50 -34.94
N ASN A 250 5.71 4.31 -34.16
CA ASN A 250 4.96 5.46 -34.67
C ASN A 250 5.89 6.47 -35.34
N ARG A 251 7.10 6.66 -34.82
CA ARG A 251 8.12 7.51 -35.44
C ARG A 251 8.48 7.01 -36.85
N LEU A 252 8.82 5.73 -36.97
CA LEU A 252 9.19 5.11 -38.22
C LEU A 252 8.02 5.11 -39.22
N SER A 253 6.79 4.86 -38.77
CA SER A 253 5.59 4.93 -39.60
C SER A 253 5.34 6.34 -40.15
N HIS A 254 5.52 7.39 -39.34
CA HIS A 254 5.34 8.77 -39.79
C HIS A 254 6.40 9.19 -40.81
N LEU A 255 7.65 8.76 -40.64
CA LEU A 255 8.69 9.00 -41.64
C LEU A 255 8.31 8.40 -42.97
N TYR A 256 7.86 7.14 -42.99
CA TYR A 256 7.43 6.46 -44.19
C TYR A 256 6.20 7.12 -44.82
N LEU A 257 5.18 7.50 -44.04
CA LEU A 257 3.97 8.15 -44.55
C LEU A 257 4.25 9.54 -45.12
N ALA A 258 5.13 10.31 -44.48
CA ALA A 258 5.50 11.64 -44.94
C ALA A 258 6.31 11.58 -46.27
N ASP A 259 7.17 10.59 -46.42
CA ASP A 259 7.99 10.37 -47.60
C ASP A 259 7.16 9.95 -48.81
N ASN A 260 6.16 9.06 -48.63
CA ASN A 260 5.29 8.57 -49.70
C ASN A 260 4.08 9.46 -49.98
N GLY A 261 3.75 10.44 -49.11
CA GLY A 261 2.70 11.43 -49.37
C GLY A 261 3.11 12.54 -50.35
N SER A 262 4.39 12.73 -50.58
CA SER A 262 4.90 13.80 -51.42
C SER A 262 5.02 13.37 -52.91
N THR A 263 3.92 13.02 -53.58
CA THR A 263 3.90 12.77 -55.03
C THR A 263 4.06 14.05 -55.87
N GLY A 264 4.73 15.08 -55.35
CA GLY A 264 4.84 16.34 -56.08
C GLY A 264 6.00 17.25 -55.75
N ILE A 265 6.86 16.92 -54.82
CA ILE A 265 8.04 17.73 -54.51
C ILE A 265 9.22 17.20 -55.31
N SER A 266 9.79 18.11 -56.08
CA SER A 266 10.92 17.96 -56.99
C SER A 266 12.02 17.03 -56.44
N SER A 267 12.31 15.96 -57.17
CA SER A 267 13.47 15.10 -56.96
C SER A 267 14.76 15.89 -57.28
N GLY A 268 15.26 16.66 -56.37
CA GLY A 268 16.45 17.43 -56.66
C GLY A 268 17.16 18.12 -55.51
N ASP A 269 16.61 18.15 -54.30
CA ASP A 269 17.30 18.71 -53.15
C ASP A 269 17.62 17.62 -52.15
N ASP A 270 18.84 17.67 -51.62
CA ASP A 270 19.32 16.82 -50.51
C ASP A 270 18.36 16.91 -49.32
N GLN A 271 17.36 16.01 -49.29
CA GLN A 271 16.46 15.91 -48.16
C GLN A 271 17.30 15.67 -46.88
N LEU A 272 17.04 16.48 -45.87
CA LEU A 272 17.71 16.38 -44.58
C LEU A 272 17.59 14.94 -44.03
N ASN A 273 18.69 14.22 -44.12
CA ASN A 273 18.75 12.77 -43.85
C ASN A 273 18.68 12.44 -42.37
N TYR A 274 18.79 13.46 -41.50
CA TYR A 274 18.90 13.28 -40.06
C TYR A 274 17.88 14.13 -39.29
N GLY A 275 17.54 13.70 -38.07
CA GLY A 275 16.67 14.48 -37.20
C GLY A 275 16.82 14.15 -35.75
N ALA A 276 16.71 15.17 -34.91
CA ALA A 276 16.63 15.04 -33.47
C ALA A 276 15.18 15.21 -33.01
N TRP A 277 14.76 14.44 -32.04
CA TRP A 277 13.40 14.50 -31.53
C TRP A 277 13.34 14.35 -30.01
N VAL A 278 12.26 14.87 -29.44
CA VAL A 278 11.91 14.71 -28.03
C VAL A 278 10.43 14.34 -27.90
N SER A 279 10.12 13.46 -26.97
CA SER A 279 8.74 13.08 -26.63
C SER A 279 8.55 13.15 -25.13
N GLY A 280 7.47 13.79 -24.68
CA GLY A 280 7.01 13.78 -23.29
C GLY A 280 5.73 12.96 -23.17
N SER A 281 5.57 12.19 -22.08
CA SER A 281 4.37 11.40 -21.82
C SER A 281 3.90 11.54 -20.38
N ILE A 282 2.58 11.49 -20.21
CA ILE A 282 1.91 11.41 -18.90
C ILE A 282 0.89 10.27 -18.93
N GLY A 283 0.81 9.52 -17.85
CA GLY A 283 -0.10 8.38 -17.78
C GLY A 283 -0.74 8.21 -16.40
N LYS A 284 -1.91 7.62 -16.42
CA LYS A 284 -2.63 7.18 -15.22
C LYS A 284 -3.19 5.79 -15.44
N GLY A 285 -3.19 4.97 -14.39
CA GLY A 285 -3.73 3.63 -14.47
C GLY A 285 -4.29 3.14 -13.15
N LEU A 286 -5.01 2.03 -13.24
CA LEU A 286 -5.53 1.30 -12.10
C LEU A 286 -5.15 -0.16 -12.24
N TYR A 287 -4.39 -0.66 -11.28
CA TYR A 287 -4.04 -2.07 -11.15
C TYR A 287 -4.97 -2.74 -10.15
N LYS A 288 -5.47 -3.95 -10.47
CA LYS A 288 -6.32 -4.76 -9.59
C LYS A 288 -5.53 -6.00 -9.16
N GLY A 289 -4.86 -5.93 -8.02
CA GLY A 289 -4.17 -7.09 -7.43
C GLY A 289 -5.14 -8.05 -6.76
N LYS A 290 -4.84 -9.34 -6.80
CA LYS A 290 -5.67 -10.36 -6.13
C LYS A 290 -5.65 -10.15 -4.60
N ASP A 291 -4.47 -9.85 -4.05
CA ASP A 291 -4.22 -9.75 -2.61
C ASP A 291 -4.04 -8.29 -2.13
N SER A 292 -3.69 -7.36 -3.03
CA SER A 292 -3.38 -5.94 -2.71
C SER A 292 -4.51 -4.95 -2.99
N GLY A 293 -5.65 -5.43 -3.51
CA GLY A 293 -6.77 -4.57 -3.88
C GLY A 293 -6.47 -3.67 -5.09
N LYS A 294 -7.03 -2.46 -5.11
CA LYS A 294 -6.85 -1.51 -6.22
C LYS A 294 -5.64 -0.61 -5.97
N ILE A 295 -4.69 -0.56 -6.91
CA ILE A 295 -3.51 0.29 -6.85
C ILE A 295 -3.61 1.34 -7.95
N LYS A 296 -3.56 2.62 -7.58
CA LYS A 296 -3.45 3.74 -8.53
C LYS A 296 -2.00 3.85 -9.01
N HIS A 297 -1.86 4.05 -10.31
CA HIS A 297 -0.60 4.30 -10.99
C HIS A 297 -0.63 5.68 -11.63
N ASN A 298 0.40 6.49 -11.40
CA ASN A 298 0.70 7.70 -12.15
C ASN A 298 2.07 7.56 -12.77
N ALA A 299 2.18 7.91 -14.04
CA ALA A 299 3.42 7.85 -14.82
C ALA A 299 3.74 9.20 -15.44
N GLY A 300 5.00 9.47 -15.63
CA GLY A 300 5.51 10.55 -16.45
C GLY A 300 6.84 10.12 -17.06
N GLY A 301 7.12 10.54 -18.28
CA GLY A 301 8.36 10.19 -18.96
C GLY A 301 8.74 11.20 -20.02
N ALA A 302 10.02 11.19 -20.35
CA ALA A 302 10.57 11.92 -21.48
C ALA A 302 11.52 11.00 -22.24
N THR A 303 11.51 11.09 -23.56
CA THR A 303 12.40 10.36 -24.44
C THR A 303 13.02 11.36 -25.42
N ILE A 304 14.32 11.26 -25.61
CA ILE A 304 15.05 11.99 -26.65
C ILE A 304 15.63 10.98 -27.62
N GLY A 305 15.70 11.31 -28.87
CA GLY A 305 16.26 10.43 -29.89
C GLY A 305 16.83 11.18 -31.06
N PHE A 306 17.61 10.44 -31.83
CA PHE A 306 18.23 10.88 -33.06
C PHE A 306 18.12 9.75 -34.07
N ASP A 307 17.68 10.07 -35.26
CA ASP A 307 17.53 9.10 -36.36
C ASP A 307 17.94 9.72 -37.70
N GLY A 308 18.29 8.87 -38.64
CA GLY A 308 18.61 9.29 -39.99
C GLY A 308 18.45 8.17 -41.02
N LYS A 309 18.24 8.57 -42.28
CA LYS A 309 18.33 7.69 -43.42
C LYS A 309 19.80 7.35 -43.69
N ILE A 310 20.13 6.08 -43.81
CA ILE A 310 21.45 5.61 -44.23
C ILE A 310 21.48 5.41 -45.72
N ASP A 311 20.39 4.96 -46.27
CA ASP A 311 20.07 4.85 -47.68
C ASP A 311 18.57 5.09 -47.87
N ASP A 312 18.08 4.99 -49.13
CA ASP A 312 16.69 5.29 -49.45
C ASP A 312 15.68 4.36 -48.74
N ASP A 313 16.12 3.17 -48.34
CA ASP A 313 15.26 2.12 -47.76
C ASP A 313 15.49 1.94 -46.27
N THR A 314 16.58 2.48 -45.69
CA THR A 314 17.01 2.16 -44.33
C THR A 314 17.08 3.39 -43.44
N ILE A 315 16.37 3.32 -42.32
CA ILE A 315 16.46 4.29 -41.23
C ILE A 315 17.08 3.63 -40.01
N LEU A 316 18.06 4.29 -39.39
CA LEU A 316 18.58 3.88 -38.08
C LEU A 316 18.51 5.04 -37.09
N GLY A 317 18.32 4.69 -35.80
CA GLY A 317 18.25 5.69 -34.75
C GLY A 317 18.61 5.15 -33.38
N ILE A 318 18.86 6.09 -32.49
CA ILE A 318 19.11 5.85 -31.06
C ILE A 318 18.14 6.67 -30.23
N ALA A 319 17.73 6.17 -29.09
CA ALA A 319 16.88 6.89 -28.15
C ALA A 319 17.28 6.63 -26.70
N LEU A 320 17.03 7.62 -25.86
CA LEU A 320 17.19 7.56 -24.42
C LEU A 320 15.90 8.01 -23.75
N SER A 321 15.32 7.15 -22.90
CA SER A 321 14.08 7.41 -22.17
C SER A 321 14.33 7.46 -20.67
N TYR A 322 13.68 8.41 -20.00
CA TYR A 322 13.62 8.53 -18.56
C TYR A 322 12.18 8.52 -18.11
N ASN A 323 11.81 7.60 -17.20
CA ASN A 323 10.45 7.47 -16.71
C ASN A 323 10.39 7.50 -15.19
N ILE A 324 9.30 8.05 -14.67
CA ILE A 324 8.98 8.10 -13.23
C ILE A 324 7.58 7.54 -13.05
N ASN A 325 7.43 6.62 -12.11
CA ASN A 325 6.11 6.08 -11.75
C ASN A 325 5.88 6.15 -10.24
N THR A 326 4.63 6.37 -9.88
CA THR A 326 4.16 6.32 -8.49
C THR A 326 2.99 5.35 -8.39
N LEU A 327 3.09 4.39 -7.48
CA LEU A 327 2.06 3.42 -7.14
C LEU A 327 1.53 3.71 -5.75
N LYS A 328 0.22 3.85 -5.60
CA LYS A 328 -0.44 4.05 -4.30
C LYS A 328 -1.73 3.22 -4.25
N PRO A 329 -2.04 2.57 -3.12
CA PRO A 329 -3.33 1.90 -2.96
C PRO A 329 -4.46 2.92 -3.07
N LYS A 330 -5.54 2.54 -3.76
CA LYS A 330 -6.77 3.31 -3.74
C LYS A 330 -7.49 2.98 -2.43
N ALA A 331 -7.77 3.99 -1.60
CA ALA A 331 -8.56 3.82 -0.39
C ALA A 331 -9.84 3.02 -0.71
N ALA A 332 -10.03 1.89 -0.03
CA ALA A 332 -11.23 1.10 -0.22
C ALA A 332 -12.36 1.68 0.63
N HIS A 333 -13.47 2.03 -0.01
CA HIS A 333 -14.75 2.18 0.64
C HIS A 333 -15.28 0.78 0.97
N SER A 334 -14.82 0.16 2.03
CA SER A 334 -15.44 -1.05 2.57
C SER A 334 -15.09 -1.22 4.03
N ASN A 335 -16.10 -1.51 4.82
CA ASN A 335 -16.10 -1.74 6.27
C ASN A 335 -15.39 -3.06 6.70
N ILE A 336 -14.44 -3.56 5.91
CA ILE A 336 -13.69 -4.77 6.23
C ILE A 336 -12.30 -4.32 6.68
N ASP A 337 -12.01 -4.51 7.95
CA ASP A 337 -10.75 -4.38 8.68
C ASP A 337 -9.76 -3.32 8.15
N LYS A 338 -9.86 -2.11 8.69
CA LYS A 338 -8.85 -1.05 8.49
C LYS A 338 -7.44 -1.49 8.92
N ASN A 339 -7.33 -2.56 9.71
CA ASN A 339 -6.08 -3.03 10.31
C ASN A 339 -5.30 -4.05 9.48
N SER A 340 -5.87 -4.60 8.40
CA SER A 340 -5.20 -5.65 7.61
C SER A 340 -4.61 -5.18 6.29
N ARG A 341 -4.76 -3.90 5.91
CA ARG A 341 -4.23 -3.38 4.63
C ARG A 341 -3.00 -2.52 4.87
N ALA A 342 -1.84 -3.07 4.53
CA ALA A 342 -0.60 -2.31 4.48
C ALA A 342 -0.76 -1.12 3.52
N ASN A 343 -0.73 0.10 4.04
CA ASN A 343 -0.57 1.30 3.22
C ASN A 343 0.84 1.29 2.67
N PHE A 344 0.99 1.30 1.34
CA PHE A 344 2.30 1.41 0.72
C PHE A 344 2.31 2.52 -0.33
N SER A 345 3.48 3.07 -0.57
CA SER A 345 3.75 3.96 -1.71
C SER A 345 5.04 3.52 -2.35
N THR A 346 5.01 3.23 -3.65
CA THR A 346 6.20 2.87 -4.41
C THR A 346 6.47 3.92 -5.46
N ASN A 347 7.67 4.46 -5.45
CA ASN A 347 8.17 5.34 -6.51
C ASN A 347 9.25 4.58 -7.28
N THR A 348 9.12 4.52 -8.60
CA THR A 348 10.12 3.93 -9.49
C THR A 348 10.63 4.97 -10.47
N ARG A 349 11.87 4.80 -10.90
CA ARG A 349 12.52 5.57 -11.96
C ARG A 349 13.23 4.59 -12.87
N SER A 350 13.13 4.78 -14.18
CA SER A 350 13.88 3.98 -15.15
C SER A 350 14.62 4.87 -16.13
N ILE A 351 15.77 4.35 -16.59
CA ILE A 351 16.54 4.90 -17.69
C ILE A 351 16.68 3.78 -18.70
N ILE A 352 16.25 4.01 -19.95
CA ILE A 352 16.22 3.01 -21.01
C ILE A 352 16.88 3.59 -22.25
N GLY A 353 17.98 2.98 -22.71
CA GLY A 353 18.60 3.24 -24.00
C GLY A 353 18.07 2.28 -25.05
N SER A 354 17.87 2.74 -26.29
CA SER A 354 17.37 1.94 -27.38
C SER A 354 18.11 2.22 -28.69
N LEU A 355 18.34 1.16 -29.45
CA LEU A 355 18.67 1.20 -30.89
C LEU A 355 17.41 0.79 -31.65
N TYR A 356 17.08 1.48 -32.73
CA TYR A 356 15.91 1.17 -33.55
C TYR A 356 16.16 1.46 -35.02
N GLY A 357 15.35 0.86 -35.89
CA GLY A 357 15.42 1.11 -37.30
C GLY A 357 14.28 0.50 -38.08
N SER A 358 14.21 0.86 -39.35
CA SER A 358 13.30 0.30 -40.32
C SER A 358 14.03 0.00 -41.66
N LEU A 359 13.50 -0.96 -42.36
CA LEU A 359 13.91 -1.35 -43.70
C LEU A 359 12.67 -1.42 -44.58
N VAL A 360 12.62 -0.65 -45.66
CA VAL A 360 11.61 -0.74 -46.71
C VAL A 360 12.00 -1.90 -47.59
N ALA A 361 11.20 -2.95 -47.57
CA ALA A 361 11.47 -4.15 -48.39
C ALA A 361 10.75 -4.12 -49.73
N ASP A 362 9.65 -3.39 -49.81
CA ASP A 362 8.83 -3.15 -50.99
C ASP A 362 8.06 -1.85 -50.79
N GLU A 363 7.49 -1.25 -51.84
CA GLU A 363 6.69 -0.01 -51.80
C GLU A 363 5.61 0.01 -50.70
N GLN A 364 5.18 -1.15 -50.22
CA GLN A 364 4.14 -1.28 -49.20
C GLN A 364 4.60 -2.00 -47.93
N LEU A 365 5.76 -2.66 -47.92
CA LEU A 365 6.21 -3.51 -46.82
C LEU A 365 7.41 -2.92 -46.12
N VAL A 366 7.24 -2.58 -44.84
CA VAL A 366 8.29 -2.01 -43.98
C VAL A 366 8.53 -2.91 -42.79
N TYR A 367 9.74 -3.39 -42.65
CA TYR A 367 10.20 -4.05 -41.40
C TYR A 367 10.69 -3.02 -40.39
N THR A 368 10.38 -3.27 -39.15
CA THR A 368 10.86 -2.42 -38.03
C THR A 368 11.54 -3.28 -36.98
N CYS A 369 12.58 -2.76 -36.34
CA CYS A 369 13.21 -3.42 -35.21
C CYS A 369 13.60 -2.39 -34.15
N ASN A 370 13.60 -2.83 -32.88
CA ASN A 370 14.26 -2.10 -31.81
C ASN A 370 14.82 -3.06 -30.75
N ILE A 371 15.91 -2.65 -30.12
CA ILE A 371 16.53 -3.33 -28.97
C ILE A 371 16.72 -2.26 -27.90
N ALA A 372 16.27 -2.55 -26.68
CA ALA A 372 16.38 -1.61 -25.58
C ALA A 372 16.93 -2.30 -24.32
N PHE A 373 17.77 -1.54 -23.61
CA PHE A 373 18.34 -1.91 -22.32
C PHE A 373 18.10 -0.80 -21.33
N GLY A 374 17.78 -1.16 -20.08
CA GLY A 374 17.51 -0.16 -19.06
C GLY A 374 17.81 -0.62 -17.64
N LYS A 375 17.84 0.37 -16.76
CA LYS A 375 17.91 0.17 -15.31
C LYS A 375 16.69 0.77 -14.67
N LEU A 376 16.15 0.04 -13.69
CA LEU A 376 15.00 0.46 -12.89
C LEU A 376 15.43 0.58 -11.42
N TYR A 377 15.07 1.69 -10.80
CA TYR A 377 15.28 1.95 -9.39
C TYR A 377 13.92 2.25 -8.74
N GLY A 378 13.60 1.53 -7.65
CA GLY A 378 12.37 1.72 -6.90
C GLY A 378 12.64 1.89 -5.42
N LYS A 379 11.76 2.64 -4.75
CA LYS A 379 11.68 2.71 -3.29
C LYS A 379 10.23 2.54 -2.90
N THR A 380 9.96 1.50 -2.11
CA THR A 380 8.65 1.27 -1.48
C THR A 380 8.73 1.68 -0.03
N LYS A 381 7.81 2.54 0.39
CA LYS A 381 7.54 2.83 1.80
C LYS A 381 6.23 2.14 2.17
N TYR A 382 6.16 1.52 3.35
CA TYR A 382 4.92 0.91 3.83
C TYR A 382 4.83 1.07 5.34
N GLN A 383 3.61 1.12 5.85
CA GLN A 383 3.34 1.11 7.28
C GLN A 383 3.22 -0.35 7.74
N SER A 384 3.96 -0.69 8.77
CA SER A 384 3.87 -1.96 9.48
C SER A 384 3.64 -1.67 10.94
N PHE A 385 2.86 -2.49 11.60
CA PHE A 385 2.66 -2.40 13.05
C PHE A 385 3.94 -2.64 13.87
N LEU A 386 5.02 -3.11 13.21
CA LEU A 386 6.30 -3.42 13.86
C LEU A 386 7.33 -2.28 13.80
N SER A 387 7.09 -1.24 12.99
CA SER A 387 8.04 -0.13 12.82
C SER A 387 7.41 1.00 12.00
N ASP A 388 7.61 2.24 12.39
CA ASP A 388 7.03 3.42 11.75
C ASP A 388 7.63 3.73 10.37
N ASP A 389 8.84 3.31 10.08
CA ASP A 389 9.54 3.60 8.82
C ASP A 389 10.06 2.34 8.14
N ASN A 390 9.15 1.57 7.54
CA ASN A 390 9.54 0.43 6.73
C ASN A 390 9.67 0.82 5.27
N SER A 391 10.84 0.62 4.70
CA SER A 391 11.05 0.80 3.27
C SER A 391 12.00 -0.25 2.72
N PHE A 392 11.79 -0.61 1.46
CA PHE A 392 12.76 -1.40 0.70
C PHE A 392 13.06 -0.78 -0.65
N LYS A 393 14.25 -1.06 -1.16
CA LYS A 393 14.72 -0.61 -2.45
C LYS A 393 14.59 -1.73 -3.47
N LEU A 394 14.08 -1.40 -4.66
CA LEU A 394 14.07 -2.25 -5.83
C LEU A 394 15.17 -1.78 -6.78
N LYS A 395 16.00 -2.69 -7.25
CA LYS A 395 16.95 -2.45 -8.33
C LYS A 395 16.68 -3.48 -9.40
N GLY A 396 16.44 -3.04 -10.63
CA GLY A 396 16.12 -3.91 -11.74
C GLY A 396 16.89 -3.56 -13.00
N GLU A 397 17.03 -4.54 -13.86
CA GLU A 397 17.55 -4.45 -15.22
C GLU A 397 16.41 -4.80 -16.17
N LEU A 398 16.28 -4.04 -17.26
CA LEU A 398 15.27 -4.20 -18.29
C LEU A 398 15.96 -4.55 -19.60
N PHE A 399 15.34 -5.44 -20.35
CA PHE A 399 15.72 -5.76 -21.72
C PHE A 399 14.46 -5.92 -22.56
N SER A 400 14.46 -5.37 -23.78
CA SER A 400 13.45 -5.71 -24.78
C SER A 400 14.07 -5.76 -26.17
N ALA A 401 13.52 -6.65 -26.99
CA ALA A 401 13.82 -6.74 -28.40
C ALA A 401 12.50 -6.94 -29.16
N ASN A 402 12.25 -6.12 -30.17
CA ASN A 402 11.04 -6.17 -30.98
C ASN A 402 11.41 -6.20 -32.45
N ILE A 403 10.66 -7.00 -33.22
CA ILE A 403 10.70 -7.03 -34.69
C ILE A 403 9.28 -6.98 -35.20
N GLY A 404 9.02 -6.14 -36.17
CA GLY A 404 7.70 -5.92 -36.77
C GLY A 404 7.72 -5.92 -38.27
N ALA A 405 6.58 -6.27 -38.87
CA ALA A 405 6.28 -6.09 -40.28
C ALA A 405 5.01 -5.25 -40.40
N ASN A 406 5.05 -4.18 -41.17
CA ASN A 406 3.97 -3.25 -41.41
C ASN A 406 3.68 -3.22 -42.90
N TYR A 407 2.42 -3.43 -43.29
CA TYR A 407 2.01 -3.42 -44.69
C TYR A 407 1.08 -2.24 -44.92
N TYR A 408 1.48 -1.31 -45.79
CA TYR A 408 0.77 -0.06 -46.06
C TYR A 408 -0.13 -0.23 -47.30
N LEU A 409 -1.45 -0.26 -47.05
CA LEU A 409 -2.48 -0.43 -48.07
C LEU A 409 -3.16 0.92 -48.35
N PRO A 410 -2.90 1.58 -49.47
CA PRO A 410 -3.64 2.77 -49.86
C PRO A 410 -5.08 2.39 -50.28
N LEU A 411 -6.05 3.03 -49.64
CA LEU A 411 -7.50 2.86 -49.86
C LEU A 411 -8.13 4.24 -50.14
N ALA A 412 -8.03 4.70 -51.35
CA ALA A 412 -8.42 6.08 -51.74
C ALA A 412 -7.69 7.14 -50.88
N SER A 413 -8.41 7.87 -50.03
CA SER A 413 -7.85 8.89 -49.11
C SER A 413 -7.35 8.32 -47.79
N LEU A 414 -7.47 7.02 -47.57
CA LEU A 414 -7.09 6.36 -46.32
C LEU A 414 -5.92 5.41 -46.58
N ILE A 415 -5.10 5.23 -45.56
CA ILE A 415 -4.02 4.25 -45.52
C ILE A 415 -4.29 3.27 -44.40
N LEU A 416 -4.53 2.02 -44.73
CA LEU A 416 -4.70 0.93 -43.78
C LEU A 416 -3.36 0.24 -43.57
N VAL A 417 -2.95 0.08 -42.29
CA VAL A 417 -1.66 -0.52 -41.94
C VAL A 417 -1.87 -1.72 -41.01
N PRO A 418 -2.14 -2.94 -41.53
CA PRO A 418 -2.00 -4.15 -40.77
C PRO A 418 -0.53 -4.38 -40.40
N SER A 419 -0.29 -4.79 -39.15
CA SER A 419 1.07 -5.02 -38.65
C SER A 419 1.13 -6.25 -37.77
N LEU A 420 2.29 -6.90 -37.74
CA LEU A 420 2.57 -8.01 -36.84
C LEU A 420 3.91 -7.76 -36.13
N ILE A 421 3.91 -7.75 -34.82
CA ILE A 421 5.10 -7.48 -33.99
C ILE A 421 5.37 -8.68 -33.08
N GLY A 422 6.59 -9.21 -33.15
CA GLY A 422 7.16 -10.15 -32.18
C GLY A 422 7.99 -9.40 -31.17
N SER A 423 7.76 -9.65 -29.88
CA SER A 423 8.47 -8.97 -28.77
C SER A 423 9.03 -9.98 -27.78
N TYR A 424 10.28 -9.79 -27.39
CA TYR A 424 10.89 -10.48 -26.25
C TYR A 424 11.26 -9.46 -25.19
N GLU A 425 10.79 -9.65 -23.97
CA GLU A 425 10.99 -8.72 -22.87
C GLU A 425 11.47 -9.46 -21.62
N GLY A 426 12.42 -8.89 -20.92
CA GLY A 426 12.99 -9.42 -19.68
C GLY A 426 13.15 -8.37 -18.60
N VAL A 427 12.81 -8.73 -17.37
CA VAL A 427 13.03 -7.92 -16.18
C VAL A 427 13.74 -8.78 -15.15
N LYS A 428 14.85 -8.26 -14.59
CA LYS A 428 15.62 -8.91 -13.53
C LYS A 428 15.72 -7.96 -12.34
N PHE A 429 15.21 -8.36 -11.18
CA PHE A 429 15.40 -7.63 -9.93
C PHE A 429 16.49 -8.28 -9.09
N ALA A 430 17.32 -7.45 -8.49
CA ALA A 430 18.27 -7.88 -7.46
C ALA A 430 17.54 -8.33 -6.19
N ALA A 431 18.19 -9.15 -5.40
CA ALA A 431 17.69 -9.56 -4.10
C ALA A 431 17.33 -8.36 -3.22
N ILE A 432 16.17 -8.41 -2.60
CA ILE A 432 15.70 -7.39 -1.65
C ILE A 432 16.10 -7.83 -0.25
N LYS A 433 16.75 -6.92 0.47
CA LYS A 433 17.03 -7.08 1.91
C LYS A 433 16.28 -5.99 2.66
N GLN A 434 15.48 -6.37 3.64
CA GLN A 434 14.66 -5.45 4.40
C GLN A 434 14.45 -5.95 5.82
N GLY A 435 15.13 -5.34 6.78
CA GLY A 435 15.10 -5.80 8.16
C GLY A 435 15.35 -7.31 8.23
N ASN A 436 14.38 -8.03 8.74
CA ASN A 436 14.40 -9.48 8.89
C ASN A 436 13.97 -10.27 7.63
N PHE A 437 13.69 -9.58 6.49
CA PHE A 437 13.21 -10.23 5.29
C PHE A 437 14.24 -10.18 4.17
N THR A 438 14.37 -11.26 3.43
CA THR A 438 15.21 -11.34 2.24
C THR A 438 14.47 -12.03 1.10
N THR A 439 14.75 -11.61 -0.14
CA THR A 439 14.32 -12.33 -1.34
C THR A 439 15.54 -12.78 -2.13
N GLY A 440 15.37 -13.81 -2.94
CA GLY A 440 16.33 -14.13 -4.00
C GLY A 440 16.23 -13.13 -5.17
N ASN A 441 17.17 -13.27 -6.14
CA ASN A 441 17.06 -12.57 -7.42
C ASN A 441 15.82 -13.05 -8.17
N ILE A 442 15.08 -12.11 -8.75
CA ILE A 442 13.84 -12.37 -9.47
C ILE A 442 14.09 -12.13 -10.96
N HIS A 443 13.67 -13.05 -11.78
CA HIS A 443 13.81 -12.96 -13.22
C HIS A 443 12.48 -13.33 -13.88
N VAL A 444 11.95 -12.43 -14.69
CA VAL A 444 10.72 -12.62 -15.45
C VAL A 444 10.99 -12.32 -16.91
N GLN A 445 10.61 -13.22 -17.79
CA GLN A 445 10.77 -13.12 -19.24
C GLN A 445 9.44 -13.38 -19.92
N LYS A 446 9.18 -12.66 -20.98
CA LYS A 446 7.95 -12.75 -21.74
C LYS A 446 8.26 -12.67 -23.24
N PHE A 447 7.68 -13.58 -24.01
CA PHE A 447 7.61 -13.48 -25.47
C PHE A 447 6.16 -13.19 -25.85
N SER A 448 5.94 -12.20 -26.71
CA SER A 448 4.62 -11.75 -27.14
C SER A 448 4.52 -11.66 -28.66
N ILE A 449 3.33 -11.93 -29.17
CA ILE A 449 2.96 -11.71 -30.57
C ILE A 449 1.80 -10.71 -30.57
N THR A 450 1.94 -9.64 -31.34
CA THR A 450 1.03 -8.50 -31.34
C THR A 450 0.59 -8.17 -32.76
N PRO A 451 -0.52 -8.71 -33.24
CA PRO A 451 -1.21 -8.15 -34.43
C PRO A 451 -1.76 -6.77 -34.08
N SER A 452 -1.63 -5.84 -35.04
CA SER A 452 -2.20 -4.50 -34.94
C SER A 452 -2.78 -4.03 -36.26
N LEU A 453 -3.68 -3.06 -36.16
CA LEU A 453 -4.29 -2.41 -37.30
C LEU A 453 -4.30 -0.91 -37.05
N SER A 454 -3.76 -0.15 -37.98
CA SER A 454 -3.82 1.31 -37.95
C SER A 454 -4.51 1.84 -39.18
N LEU A 455 -5.20 2.95 -39.03
CA LEU A 455 -5.84 3.69 -40.09
C LEU A 455 -5.36 5.13 -40.03
N ALA A 456 -4.81 5.63 -41.10
CA ALA A 456 -4.32 7.01 -41.22
C ALA A 456 -4.89 7.66 -42.50
N THR A 457 -4.89 8.99 -42.50
CA THR A 457 -5.11 9.78 -43.72
C THR A 457 -4.12 10.94 -43.74
N ILE A 458 -3.83 11.47 -44.91
CA ILE A 458 -2.93 12.59 -45.10
C ILE A 458 -3.73 13.73 -45.71
N PHE A 459 -3.80 14.87 -45.03
CA PHE A 459 -4.31 16.11 -45.58
C PHE A 459 -3.13 16.99 -45.91
N GLU A 460 -2.96 17.31 -47.19
CA GLU A 460 -1.88 18.14 -47.69
C GLU A 460 -2.30 19.59 -47.75
N TYR A 461 -1.47 20.47 -47.21
CA TYR A 461 -1.55 21.92 -47.27
C TYR A 461 -0.21 22.46 -47.81
N ASP A 462 -0.20 23.68 -48.30
CA ASP A 462 0.98 24.25 -48.99
C ASP A 462 2.29 24.15 -48.19
N GLU A 463 2.24 24.27 -46.85
CA GLU A 463 3.42 24.31 -46.00
C GLU A 463 3.52 23.12 -45.00
N PHE A 464 2.49 22.31 -44.89
CA PHE A 464 2.48 21.20 -43.96
C PHE A 464 1.49 20.09 -44.32
N GLN A 465 1.71 18.91 -43.79
CA GLN A 465 0.80 17.78 -43.83
C GLN A 465 0.18 17.55 -42.48
N LEU A 466 -1.11 17.27 -42.42
CA LEU A 466 -1.82 16.86 -41.21
C LEU A 466 -2.18 15.38 -41.33
N ILE A 467 -1.71 14.57 -40.35
CA ILE A 467 -1.84 13.11 -40.37
C ILE A 467 -2.58 12.64 -39.12
N PRO A 468 -3.93 12.57 -39.12
CA PRO A 468 -4.66 11.86 -38.10
C PRO A 468 -4.50 10.35 -38.26
N GLN A 469 -4.35 9.64 -37.15
CA GLN A 469 -4.19 8.19 -37.13
C GLN A 469 -4.96 7.60 -35.93
N VAL A 470 -5.60 6.46 -36.15
CA VAL A 470 -6.15 5.61 -35.07
C VAL A 470 -5.57 4.22 -35.17
N SER A 471 -5.38 3.55 -34.03
CA SER A 471 -4.79 2.22 -34.00
C SER A 471 -5.46 1.32 -32.97
N ALA A 472 -5.46 0.03 -33.24
CA ALA A 472 -5.87 -1.01 -32.31
C ALA A 472 -4.89 -2.17 -32.39
N SER A 473 -4.50 -2.72 -31.24
CA SER A 473 -3.66 -3.90 -31.19
C SER A 473 -4.07 -4.86 -30.07
N TYR A 474 -3.76 -6.13 -30.27
CA TYR A 474 -3.94 -7.19 -29.30
C TYR A 474 -2.64 -7.97 -29.16
N SER A 475 -2.13 -8.05 -27.93
CA SER A 475 -0.91 -8.80 -27.64
C SER A 475 -1.23 -10.08 -26.87
N ASN A 476 -0.72 -11.18 -27.36
CA ASN A 476 -0.75 -12.47 -26.68
C ASN A 476 0.68 -12.89 -26.31
N SER A 477 0.88 -13.29 -25.05
CA SER A 477 2.17 -13.76 -24.54
C SER A 477 2.11 -15.28 -24.28
N PRO A 478 2.38 -16.12 -25.27
CA PRO A 478 2.31 -17.57 -25.13
C PRO A 478 3.39 -18.13 -24.19
N LEU A 479 4.53 -17.46 -24.11
CA LEU A 479 5.66 -17.88 -23.30
C LEU A 479 5.96 -16.84 -22.23
N ILE A 480 5.71 -17.21 -20.96
CA ILE A 480 6.10 -16.44 -19.78
C ILE A 480 6.91 -17.36 -18.88
N LYS A 481 8.18 -17.00 -18.65
CA LYS A 481 9.05 -17.68 -17.69
C LYS A 481 9.27 -16.76 -16.49
N SER A 482 8.94 -17.24 -15.30
CA SER A 482 9.16 -16.52 -14.05
C SER A 482 9.82 -17.43 -13.05
N LYS A 483 10.92 -16.96 -12.46
CA LYS A 483 11.50 -17.60 -11.29
C LYS A 483 10.56 -17.42 -10.10
N LYS A 484 10.46 -18.43 -9.24
CA LYS A 484 9.68 -18.32 -8.00
C LYS A 484 10.26 -17.23 -7.11
N LEU A 485 9.37 -16.42 -6.54
CA LEU A 485 9.71 -15.44 -5.52
C LEU A 485 9.73 -16.14 -4.16
N GLU A 486 10.90 -16.41 -3.63
CA GLU A 486 11.07 -16.86 -2.26
C GLU A 486 11.27 -15.65 -1.36
N VAL A 487 10.36 -15.46 -0.41
CA VAL A 487 10.51 -14.47 0.67
C VAL A 487 10.87 -15.25 1.93
N LYS A 488 12.01 -14.93 2.54
CA LYS A 488 12.53 -15.59 3.75
C LYS A 488 12.61 -14.60 4.91
N ASN A 489 12.33 -15.08 6.12
CA ASN A 489 12.58 -14.32 7.35
C ASN A 489 14.04 -14.46 7.83
N ALA A 490 14.38 -13.83 8.96
CA ALA A 490 15.73 -13.87 9.56
C ALA A 490 16.22 -15.28 9.90
N GLN A 491 15.30 -16.22 10.15
CA GLN A 491 15.60 -17.64 10.42
C GLN A 491 15.67 -18.48 9.15
N ASN A 492 15.74 -17.87 7.96
CA ASN A 492 15.72 -18.52 6.64
C ASN A 492 14.44 -19.35 6.35
N ARG A 493 13.37 -19.19 7.14
CA ARG A 493 12.09 -19.82 6.88
C ARG A 493 11.44 -19.18 5.66
N ILE A 494 11.00 -20.00 4.71
CA ILE A 494 10.28 -19.54 3.52
C ILE A 494 8.86 -19.14 3.93
N LEU A 495 8.52 -17.87 3.76
CA LEU A 495 7.20 -17.31 4.04
C LEU A 495 6.28 -17.37 2.81
N SER A 496 6.87 -17.30 1.63
CA SER A 496 6.16 -17.36 0.36
C SER A 496 7.06 -17.94 -0.72
N ASP A 497 6.54 -18.86 -1.51
CA ASP A 497 7.16 -19.47 -2.67
C ASP A 497 6.17 -19.46 -3.85
N ASN A 498 6.00 -18.32 -4.48
CA ASN A 498 5.02 -18.13 -5.54
C ASN A 498 5.66 -17.58 -6.81
N LYS A 499 5.18 -18.02 -7.98
CA LYS A 499 5.55 -17.40 -9.26
C LYS A 499 5.02 -15.97 -9.34
N ILE A 500 5.78 -15.08 -9.95
CA ILE A 500 5.33 -13.74 -10.32
C ILE A 500 4.32 -13.88 -11.45
N SER A 501 3.15 -13.31 -11.24
CA SER A 501 2.06 -13.33 -12.23
C SER A 501 2.14 -12.11 -13.14
N VAL A 502 2.24 -12.34 -14.44
CA VAL A 502 2.24 -11.31 -15.49
C VAL A 502 1.08 -11.55 -16.43
N ALA A 503 0.49 -10.48 -16.96
CA ALA A 503 -0.63 -10.57 -17.87
C ALA A 503 -0.23 -11.26 -19.19
N LYS A 504 -1.01 -12.28 -19.59
CA LYS A 504 -0.82 -12.99 -20.87
C LYS A 504 -1.38 -12.23 -22.06
N HIS A 505 -2.40 -11.42 -21.83
CA HIS A 505 -3.14 -10.73 -22.87
C HIS A 505 -3.18 -9.23 -22.54
N SER A 506 -2.97 -8.42 -23.57
CA SER A 506 -3.21 -6.98 -23.50
C SER A 506 -3.82 -6.47 -24.80
N TYR A 507 -4.56 -5.37 -24.70
CA TYR A 507 -5.08 -4.64 -25.84
C TYR A 507 -4.72 -3.17 -25.70
N HIS A 508 -4.49 -2.51 -26.85
CA HIS A 508 -4.15 -1.12 -26.94
C HIS A 508 -5.04 -0.46 -27.99
N PHE A 509 -5.51 0.74 -27.67
CA PHE A 509 -6.23 1.60 -28.59
C PHE A 509 -5.54 2.96 -28.56
N GLY A 510 -5.14 3.44 -29.71
CA GLY A 510 -4.42 4.70 -29.88
C GLY A 510 -5.14 5.64 -30.83
N ALA A 511 -4.97 6.93 -30.59
CA ALA A 511 -5.31 7.99 -31.54
C ALA A 511 -4.20 9.05 -31.50
N SER A 512 -3.77 9.53 -32.65
CA SER A 512 -2.77 10.58 -32.75
C SER A 512 -3.08 11.54 -33.87
N LEU A 513 -2.55 12.74 -33.75
CA LEU A 513 -2.58 13.78 -34.76
C LEU A 513 -1.16 14.30 -34.92
N SER A 514 -0.63 14.22 -36.11
CA SER A 514 0.69 14.72 -36.47
C SER A 514 0.60 15.85 -37.46
N LEU A 515 1.41 16.88 -37.25
CA LEU A 515 1.63 17.97 -38.17
C LEU A 515 3.09 17.87 -38.62
N VAL A 516 3.30 17.73 -39.89
CA VAL A 516 4.61 17.53 -40.52
C VAL A 516 4.85 18.65 -41.51
N SER A 517 5.97 19.37 -41.32
CA SER A 517 6.50 20.34 -42.28
C SER A 517 7.93 19.93 -42.67
N GLU A 518 8.55 20.59 -43.60
CA GLU A 518 9.92 20.29 -44.03
C GLU A 518 10.92 20.20 -42.86
N ARG A 519 10.82 21.09 -41.92
CA ARG A 519 11.78 21.19 -40.80
C ARG A 519 11.29 20.67 -39.48
N ILE A 520 9.98 20.64 -39.26
CA ILE A 520 9.41 20.38 -37.94
C ILE A 520 8.28 19.35 -38.05
N GLU A 521 8.33 18.34 -37.19
CA GLU A 521 7.21 17.43 -36.99
C GLU A 521 6.73 17.56 -35.53
N THR A 522 5.44 17.77 -35.34
CA THR A 522 4.80 17.78 -34.00
C THR A 522 3.70 16.73 -33.98
N SER A 523 3.64 15.92 -32.93
CA SER A 523 2.58 14.93 -32.77
C SER A 523 2.02 14.98 -31.37
N ILE A 524 0.69 14.90 -31.26
CA ILE A 524 -0.02 14.67 -30.00
C ILE A 524 -0.78 13.37 -30.10
N GLY A 525 -0.79 12.56 -29.04
CA GLY A 525 -1.51 11.31 -29.06
C GLY A 525 -1.99 10.87 -27.70
N TYR A 526 -2.92 9.95 -27.76
CA TYR A 526 -3.52 9.30 -26.62
C TYR A 526 -3.58 7.80 -26.83
N GLU A 527 -3.25 7.04 -25.78
CA GLU A 527 -3.28 5.59 -25.80
C GLU A 527 -4.01 5.05 -24.57
N ARG A 528 -4.87 4.07 -24.78
CA ARG A 528 -5.52 3.28 -23.74
C ARG A 528 -5.00 1.86 -23.77
N THR A 529 -4.45 1.41 -22.64
CA THR A 529 -3.95 0.04 -22.46
C THR A 529 -4.84 -0.72 -21.48
N GLY A 530 -5.27 -1.92 -21.87
CA GLY A 530 -6.00 -2.84 -21.02
C GLY A 530 -5.30 -4.19 -20.92
N LYS A 531 -5.19 -4.73 -19.70
CA LYS A 531 -4.70 -6.08 -19.38
C LYS A 531 -5.63 -6.70 -18.35
N SER A 532 -5.52 -8.02 -18.08
CA SER A 532 -6.40 -8.73 -17.14
C SER A 532 -6.57 -8.05 -15.77
N LYS A 533 -5.55 -7.35 -15.30
CA LYS A 533 -5.53 -6.70 -13.98
C LYS A 533 -5.19 -5.21 -14.04
N TYR A 534 -5.02 -4.63 -15.22
CA TYR A 534 -4.59 -3.25 -15.41
C TYR A 534 -5.40 -2.54 -16.46
N LEU A 535 -5.77 -1.30 -16.19
CA LEU A 535 -6.32 -0.35 -17.14
C LEU A 535 -5.54 0.95 -17.02
N GLY A 536 -4.94 1.38 -18.11
CA GLY A 536 -4.13 2.58 -18.19
C GLY A 536 -4.51 3.50 -19.33
N HIS A 537 -4.14 4.76 -19.20
CA HIS A 537 -4.33 5.85 -20.16
C HIS A 537 -3.04 6.64 -20.20
N THR A 538 -2.52 6.91 -21.38
CA THR A 538 -1.28 7.67 -21.61
C THR A 538 -1.52 8.72 -22.67
N GLY A 539 -1.17 9.97 -22.40
CA GLY A 539 -1.07 11.04 -23.39
C GLY A 539 0.39 11.33 -23.66
N TYR A 540 0.72 11.67 -24.91
CA TYR A 540 2.08 12.06 -25.28
C TYR A 540 2.08 13.26 -26.23
N LEU A 541 3.19 14.01 -26.19
CA LEU A 541 3.53 15.06 -27.13
C LEU A 541 4.94 14.77 -27.66
N LYS A 542 5.13 14.87 -28.97
CA LYS A 542 6.42 14.67 -29.63
C LYS A 542 6.74 15.89 -30.51
N LEU A 543 7.97 16.32 -30.49
CA LEU A 543 8.54 17.34 -31.36
C LEU A 543 9.79 16.77 -32.02
N ARG A 544 9.95 17.00 -33.32
CA ARG A 544 11.16 16.67 -34.10
C ARG A 544 11.59 17.86 -34.90
N ILE A 545 12.90 17.99 -35.04
CA ILE A 545 13.56 18.94 -35.90
C ILE A 545 14.43 18.15 -36.91
N ASN A 546 14.23 18.37 -38.19
CA ASN A 546 15.06 17.85 -39.27
C ASN A 546 16.32 18.73 -39.39
N ILE A 547 17.51 18.10 -39.48
CA ILE A 547 18.82 18.75 -39.44
C ILE A 547 19.57 18.43 -40.74
#